data_71515d18edfe9c68ff05b86bc4caa74c
#
_entry.id   71515d18edfe9c68ff05b86bc4caa74c
#
_cell.length_a   1.000
_cell.length_b   1.000
_cell.length_c   1.000
_cell.angle_alpha   90.00
_cell.angle_beta   90.00
_cell.angle_gamma   90.00
#
_symmetry.space_group_name_H-M   'P 1'
#
loop_
_entity.id
_entity.type
_entity.pdbx_description
1 polymer ?
#
loop_
_entity_poly.entity_id
_entity_poly.type
_entity_poly.pdbx_seq_one_letter_code
_entity_poly.pdbx_strand_id
1 'polypeptide(L)'
;MTQTDAHGADAERKERPPRQHPIVAGAEPIKLGSMLFTLVEPRRGHEVAYNRWYERDHFYSGCMIGPYNFAGKRFVATADLKALRDPDPSEITGEPARGSYLSIYWVLDGYHDVWNRWAVDQVKALHRAGRMFEERDHVHTLLYRYAWERSREADGLPAELALDHPSAGLVAVFADRAEGLDAAEFAAWMRDEHLPSLLPGTPARLVVAADPLPLLIDAPGDVPRTEADDRRQLTLWFLDSAPAEAWDTVVSAHRAAVEGSGKGRVVAALPFIPTIPGTDTYTDRLWSADDPGAAS
;
A
#
# COMPACT_ATOMS: atom_id res chain seq x y z
N MET A 1 -0.36 -56.69 -44.29
CA MET A 1 -1.67 -56.02 -44.39
C MET A 1 -2.30 -56.05 -43.02
N THR A 2 -2.18 -55.01 -42.27
CA THR A 2 -3.13 -54.59 -41.20
C THR A 2 -2.82 -53.13 -40.87
N GLN A 3 -3.75 -52.34 -41.27
CA GLN A 3 -3.82 -50.91 -41.11
C GLN A 3 -4.23 -50.62 -39.66
N THR A 4 -3.46 -49.81 -38.94
CA THR A 4 -3.85 -49.30 -37.61
C THR A 4 -4.29 -47.86 -37.78
N ASP A 5 -5.58 -47.64 -37.60
CA ASP A 5 -6.23 -46.35 -37.60
C ASP A 5 -5.78 -45.56 -36.37
N ALA A 6 -5.12 -44.46 -36.62
CA ALA A 6 -4.89 -43.42 -35.62
C ALA A 6 -6.09 -42.46 -35.65
N HIS A 7 -7.01 -42.64 -34.72
CA HIS A 7 -8.06 -41.62 -34.46
C HIS A 7 -7.44 -40.51 -33.61
N GLY A 8 -7.24 -39.38 -34.27
CA GLY A 8 -6.85 -38.14 -33.61
C GLY A 8 -8.02 -37.63 -32.78
N ALA A 9 -7.76 -37.47 -31.50
CA ALA A 9 -8.62 -36.69 -30.62
C ALA A 9 -8.35 -35.20 -30.86
N ASP A 10 -9.06 -34.62 -31.79
CA ASP A 10 -9.19 -33.17 -31.93
C ASP A 10 -10.10 -32.69 -30.78
N ALA A 11 -9.48 -32.38 -29.65
CA ALA A 11 -10.16 -31.70 -28.56
C ALA A 11 -10.48 -30.27 -29.03
N GLU A 12 -11.71 -30.04 -29.40
CA GLU A 12 -12.27 -28.72 -29.66
C GLU A 12 -11.85 -27.75 -28.55
N ARG A 13 -10.86 -26.94 -28.85
CA ARG A 13 -10.48 -25.78 -28.04
C ARG A 13 -11.64 -24.80 -28.14
N LYS A 14 -12.62 -24.92 -27.23
CA LYS A 14 -13.66 -23.91 -27.08
C LYS A 14 -12.98 -22.56 -26.86
N GLU A 15 -12.95 -21.74 -27.90
CA GLU A 15 -12.54 -20.35 -27.81
C GLU A 15 -13.39 -19.70 -26.73
N ARG A 16 -12.74 -19.26 -25.65
CA ARG A 16 -13.39 -18.38 -24.69
C ARG A 16 -13.83 -17.12 -25.45
N PRO A 17 -15.08 -16.70 -25.34
CA PRO A 17 -15.49 -15.43 -25.90
C PRO A 17 -14.53 -14.35 -25.39
N PRO A 18 -14.08 -13.41 -26.24
CA PRO A 18 -13.24 -12.33 -25.81
C PRO A 18 -13.93 -11.64 -24.64
N ARG A 19 -13.24 -11.55 -23.49
CA ARG A 19 -13.73 -10.76 -22.37
C ARG A 19 -13.91 -9.36 -22.91
N GLN A 20 -15.15 -8.89 -22.99
CA GLN A 20 -15.44 -7.50 -23.27
C GLN A 20 -14.94 -6.72 -22.06
N HIS A 21 -13.68 -6.28 -22.09
CA HIS A 21 -13.26 -5.22 -21.24
C HIS A 21 -14.01 -3.97 -21.71
N PRO A 22 -14.73 -3.28 -20.83
CA PRO A 22 -15.19 -1.95 -21.19
C PRO A 22 -13.93 -1.18 -21.58
N ILE A 23 -13.85 -0.83 -22.86
CA ILE A 23 -12.79 0.04 -23.36
C ILE A 23 -13.02 1.34 -22.60
N VAL A 24 -12.10 1.70 -21.74
CA VAL A 24 -12.03 3.08 -21.27
C VAL A 24 -11.87 3.90 -22.53
N ALA A 25 -12.94 4.59 -22.93
CA ALA A 25 -12.90 5.42 -24.11
C ALA A 25 -11.79 6.45 -23.90
N GLY A 26 -10.71 6.35 -24.65
CA GLY A 26 -9.42 6.96 -24.38
C GLY A 26 -9.34 8.48 -24.53
N ALA A 27 -10.31 9.21 -24.00
CA ALA A 27 -10.32 10.66 -23.98
C ALA A 27 -9.97 11.25 -22.61
N GLU A 28 -10.12 10.47 -21.53
CA GLU A 28 -9.82 10.96 -20.18
C GLU A 28 -8.37 10.64 -19.77
N PRO A 29 -7.67 11.59 -19.16
CA PRO A 29 -6.33 11.32 -18.61
C PRO A 29 -6.42 10.28 -17.50
N ILE A 30 -5.36 9.46 -17.36
CA ILE A 30 -5.24 8.53 -16.24
C ILE A 30 -5.19 9.33 -14.94
N LYS A 31 -6.09 9.02 -14.01
CA LYS A 31 -6.19 9.65 -12.69
C LYS A 31 -6.26 8.60 -11.61
N LEU A 32 -5.54 8.87 -10.49
CA LEU A 32 -5.64 8.09 -9.28
C LEU A 32 -7.01 8.33 -8.62
N GLY A 33 -7.80 7.28 -8.43
CA GLY A 33 -9.11 7.35 -7.76
C GLY A 33 -9.09 6.76 -6.36
N SER A 34 -8.44 5.60 -6.22
CA SER A 34 -8.32 4.93 -4.92
C SER A 34 -7.11 4.02 -4.87
N MET A 35 -6.83 3.51 -3.68
CA MET A 35 -5.73 2.58 -3.46
C MET A 35 -6.12 1.47 -2.49
N LEU A 36 -5.49 0.30 -2.66
CA LEU A 36 -5.36 -0.70 -1.62
C LEU A 36 -4.04 -0.45 -0.88
N PHE A 37 -4.12 -0.31 0.43
CA PHE A 37 -2.97 -0.27 1.33
C PHE A 37 -3.01 -1.54 2.19
N THR A 38 -2.01 -2.40 2.08
CA THR A 38 -1.96 -3.66 2.84
C THR A 38 -0.61 -3.82 3.51
N LEU A 39 -0.66 -3.82 4.85
CA LEU A 39 0.49 -3.98 5.73
C LEU A 39 0.45 -5.37 6.34
N VAL A 40 1.50 -6.14 6.14
CA VAL A 40 1.56 -7.56 6.47
C VAL A 40 2.83 -7.88 7.25
N GLU A 41 2.71 -8.81 8.20
CA GLU A 41 3.84 -9.40 8.90
C GLU A 41 3.96 -10.88 8.52
N PRO A 42 5.06 -11.35 7.91
CA PRO A 42 5.33 -12.77 7.78
C PRO A 42 5.61 -13.37 9.17
N ARG A 43 5.22 -14.62 9.41
CA ARG A 43 5.62 -15.30 10.64
C ARG A 43 7.10 -15.64 10.57
N ARG A 44 7.77 -15.64 11.73
CA ARG A 44 9.20 -15.92 11.84
C ARG A 44 9.56 -17.27 11.24
N GLY A 45 10.65 -17.32 10.48
CA GLY A 45 11.11 -18.48 9.74
C GLY A 45 10.45 -18.64 8.35
N HIS A 46 9.49 -17.79 8.01
CA HIS A 46 8.75 -17.85 6.74
C HIS A 46 8.99 -16.60 5.85
N GLU A 47 9.93 -15.73 6.19
CA GLU A 47 10.17 -14.43 5.54
C GLU A 47 10.52 -14.60 4.07
N VAL A 48 11.45 -15.50 3.76
CA VAL A 48 11.89 -15.80 2.40
C VAL A 48 10.75 -16.42 1.60
N ALA A 49 10.05 -17.39 2.18
CA ALA A 49 8.94 -18.06 1.52
C ALA A 49 7.80 -17.09 1.24
N TYR A 50 7.45 -16.21 2.20
CA TYR A 50 6.48 -15.15 2.04
C TYR A 50 6.88 -14.16 0.94
N ASN A 51 8.14 -13.66 0.96
CA ASN A 51 8.61 -12.71 -0.03
C ASN A 51 8.52 -13.29 -1.44
N ARG A 52 9.00 -14.52 -1.64
CA ARG A 52 8.98 -15.22 -2.94
C ARG A 52 7.56 -15.51 -3.42
N TRP A 53 6.65 -15.98 -2.52
CA TRP A 53 5.25 -16.19 -2.87
C TRP A 53 4.59 -14.89 -3.31
N TYR A 54 4.82 -13.80 -2.55
CA TYR A 54 4.16 -12.53 -2.84
C TYR A 54 4.61 -11.96 -4.19
N GLU A 55 5.92 -11.86 -4.45
CA GLU A 55 6.44 -11.23 -5.67
C GLU A 55 6.24 -12.07 -6.94
N ARG A 56 6.22 -13.41 -6.82
CA ARG A 56 6.14 -14.31 -7.98
C ARG A 56 4.73 -14.70 -8.35
N ASP A 57 3.79 -14.63 -7.41
CA ASP A 57 2.41 -15.03 -7.62
C ASP A 57 1.42 -13.97 -7.16
N HIS A 58 1.34 -13.69 -5.85
CA HIS A 58 0.22 -12.96 -5.27
C HIS A 58 0.16 -11.48 -5.70
N PHE A 59 1.29 -10.82 -5.85
CA PHE A 59 1.36 -9.44 -6.34
C PHE A 59 0.60 -9.25 -7.65
N TYR A 60 0.79 -10.19 -8.56
CA TYR A 60 0.12 -10.19 -9.85
C TYR A 60 -1.28 -10.80 -9.77
N SER A 61 -1.37 -12.05 -9.33
CA SER A 61 -2.63 -12.79 -9.36
C SER A 61 -3.68 -12.27 -8.39
N GLY A 62 -3.28 -11.71 -7.26
CA GLY A 62 -4.17 -11.14 -6.25
C GLY A 62 -4.63 -9.72 -6.55
N CYS A 63 -3.80 -8.93 -7.24
CA CYS A 63 -4.05 -7.51 -7.41
C CYS A 63 -3.79 -6.99 -8.83
N MET A 64 -2.55 -7.10 -9.37
CA MET A 64 -2.13 -6.38 -10.57
C MET A 64 -2.85 -6.77 -11.86
N ILE A 65 -3.33 -8.01 -12.01
CA ILE A 65 -4.13 -8.41 -13.18
C ILE A 65 -5.60 -7.96 -13.07
N GLY A 66 -5.97 -7.28 -12.00
CA GLY A 66 -7.30 -6.74 -11.80
C GLY A 66 -7.62 -5.63 -12.81
N PRO A 67 -8.90 -5.50 -13.20
CA PRO A 67 -9.29 -4.43 -14.08
C PRO A 67 -9.07 -3.08 -13.40
N TYR A 68 -8.57 -2.12 -14.17
CA TYR A 68 -8.38 -0.73 -13.71
C TYR A 68 -7.34 -0.52 -12.60
N ASN A 69 -6.56 -1.54 -12.27
CA ASN A 69 -5.36 -1.39 -11.47
C ASN A 69 -4.20 -1.04 -12.42
N PHE A 70 -3.57 0.11 -12.26
CA PHE A 70 -2.57 0.59 -13.22
C PHE A 70 -1.15 0.68 -12.67
N ALA A 71 -0.97 0.63 -11.34
CA ALA A 71 0.33 0.58 -10.72
C ALA A 71 0.29 -0.18 -9.39
N GLY A 72 1.42 -0.76 -9.00
CA GLY A 72 1.60 -1.40 -7.71
C GLY A 72 3.06 -1.44 -7.32
N LYS A 73 3.34 -1.33 -6.03
CA LYS A 73 4.71 -1.39 -5.49
C LYS A 73 4.73 -2.00 -4.10
N ARG A 74 5.79 -2.75 -3.82
CA ARG A 74 6.06 -3.31 -2.50
C ARG A 74 7.17 -2.54 -1.81
N PHE A 75 7.02 -2.43 -0.51
CA PHE A 75 7.99 -1.80 0.38
C PHE A 75 8.24 -2.69 1.58
N VAL A 76 9.37 -2.47 2.27
CA VAL A 76 9.76 -3.21 3.46
C VAL A 76 10.24 -2.27 4.56
N ALA A 77 9.86 -2.56 5.80
CA ALA A 77 10.39 -1.95 7.01
C ALA A 77 11.31 -2.97 7.70
N THR A 78 12.61 -2.70 7.68
CA THR A 78 13.60 -3.43 8.48
C THR A 78 13.46 -3.10 9.97
N ALA A 79 14.10 -3.88 10.85
CA ALA A 79 14.11 -3.61 12.29
C ALA A 79 14.55 -2.16 12.60
N ASP A 80 15.60 -1.68 11.93
CA ASP A 80 16.10 -0.31 12.11
C ASP A 80 15.05 0.75 11.73
N LEU A 81 14.30 0.52 10.64
CA LEU A 81 13.22 1.40 10.22
C LEU A 81 12.04 1.36 11.20
N LYS A 82 11.70 0.18 11.70
CA LYS A 82 10.64 0.05 12.71
C LYS A 82 11.00 0.78 14.01
N ALA A 83 12.28 0.81 14.39
CA ALA A 83 12.77 1.53 15.56
C ALA A 83 12.63 3.06 15.45
N LEU A 84 12.49 3.61 14.23
CA LEU A 84 12.22 5.04 14.00
C LEU A 84 10.76 5.45 14.23
N ARG A 85 9.84 4.49 14.29
CA ARG A 85 8.39 4.78 14.37
C ARG A 85 8.07 5.64 15.58
N ASP A 86 7.51 6.80 15.34
CA ASP A 86 7.13 7.78 16.36
C ASP A 86 5.94 8.62 15.83
N PRO A 87 4.86 8.78 16.60
CA PRO A 87 4.59 8.18 17.92
C PRO A 87 4.44 6.66 17.87
N ASP A 88 4.21 6.03 19.03
CA ASP A 88 3.92 4.58 19.13
C ASP A 88 2.82 4.19 18.14
N PRO A 89 3.10 3.34 17.15
CA PRO A 89 2.17 3.03 16.07
C PRO A 89 1.13 1.98 16.43
N SER A 90 0.99 1.58 17.69
CA SER A 90 0.13 0.46 18.11
C SER A 90 -1.33 0.62 17.73
N GLU A 91 -1.83 1.86 17.60
CA GLU A 91 -3.19 2.10 17.08
C GLU A 91 -3.37 1.61 15.63
N ILE A 92 -2.29 1.52 14.85
CA ILE A 92 -2.29 1.05 13.46
C ILE A 92 -1.77 -0.38 13.33
N THR A 93 -0.70 -0.70 14.07
CA THR A 93 0.02 -1.96 13.90
C THR A 93 -0.32 -3.03 14.95
N GLY A 94 -1.10 -2.68 15.97
CA GLY A 94 -1.34 -3.52 17.16
C GLY A 94 -0.13 -3.61 18.09
N GLU A 95 1.05 -3.82 17.52
CA GLU A 95 2.33 -3.83 18.22
C GLU A 95 3.36 -3.00 17.44
N PRO A 96 4.25 -2.23 18.09
CA PRO A 96 5.17 -1.31 17.42
C PRO A 96 6.08 -1.96 16.38
N ALA A 97 6.53 -3.20 16.62
CA ALA A 97 7.46 -3.91 15.76
C ALA A 97 6.79 -4.67 14.60
N ARG A 98 5.45 -4.70 14.50
CA ARG A 98 4.73 -5.41 13.42
C ARG A 98 4.56 -4.56 12.17
N GLY A 99 4.31 -5.23 11.04
CA GLY A 99 4.12 -4.58 9.74
C GLY A 99 5.45 -4.40 9.01
N SER A 100 6.05 -5.52 8.62
CA SER A 100 7.31 -5.56 7.88
C SER A 100 7.14 -5.25 6.40
N TYR A 101 6.06 -5.70 5.77
CA TYR A 101 5.83 -5.49 4.34
C TYR A 101 4.59 -4.68 4.07
N LEU A 102 4.76 -3.64 3.26
CA LEU A 102 3.68 -2.82 2.74
C LEU A 102 3.56 -3.06 1.23
N SER A 103 2.33 -3.27 0.77
CA SER A 103 2.01 -3.27 -0.66
C SER A 103 0.94 -2.24 -0.93
N ILE A 104 1.14 -1.45 -1.98
CA ILE A 104 0.22 -0.39 -2.40
C ILE A 104 -0.14 -0.64 -3.85
N TYR A 105 -1.42 -0.45 -4.19
CA TYR A 105 -1.94 -0.60 -5.55
C TYR A 105 -2.82 0.58 -5.91
N TRP A 106 -2.56 1.20 -7.05
CA TRP A 106 -3.33 2.32 -7.59
C TRP A 106 -4.50 1.85 -8.46
N VAL A 107 -5.68 2.31 -8.16
CA VAL A 107 -6.91 2.04 -8.92
C VAL A 107 -7.37 3.32 -9.62
N LEU A 108 -7.73 3.17 -10.90
CA LEU A 108 -8.17 4.28 -11.75
C LEU A 108 -9.42 4.95 -11.19
N ASP A 109 -9.48 6.27 -11.30
CA ASP A 109 -10.64 7.05 -10.88
C ASP A 109 -11.93 6.62 -11.57
N GLY A 110 -13.01 6.58 -10.79
CA GLY A 110 -14.33 6.08 -11.23
C GLY A 110 -14.49 4.55 -11.25
N TYR A 111 -13.42 3.76 -10.97
CA TYR A 111 -13.46 2.29 -11.08
C TYR A 111 -13.23 1.55 -9.77
N HIS A 112 -13.26 2.25 -8.63
CA HIS A 112 -13.08 1.66 -7.31
C HIS A 112 -13.98 0.44 -7.06
N ASP A 113 -15.29 0.56 -7.24
CA ASP A 113 -16.26 -0.49 -6.90
C ASP A 113 -16.07 -1.73 -7.78
N VAL A 114 -15.79 -1.53 -9.07
CA VAL A 114 -15.54 -2.63 -10.02
C VAL A 114 -14.28 -3.39 -9.62
N TRP A 115 -13.19 -2.67 -9.32
CA TRP A 115 -11.95 -3.28 -8.91
C TRP A 115 -12.10 -3.98 -7.55
N ASN A 116 -12.73 -3.33 -6.58
CA ASN A 116 -12.91 -3.87 -5.22
C ASN A 116 -13.73 -5.18 -5.25
N ARG A 117 -14.82 -5.22 -6.02
CA ARG A 117 -15.58 -6.46 -6.19
C ARG A 117 -14.75 -7.57 -6.82
N TRP A 118 -14.01 -7.24 -7.89
CA TRP A 118 -13.11 -8.19 -8.52
C TRP A 118 -12.04 -8.71 -7.53
N ALA A 119 -11.42 -7.83 -6.74
CA ALA A 119 -10.38 -8.18 -5.80
C ALA A 119 -10.86 -9.18 -4.74
N VAL A 120 -12.04 -8.94 -4.16
CA VAL A 120 -12.66 -9.85 -3.20
C VAL A 120 -12.94 -11.22 -3.82
N ASP A 121 -13.51 -11.26 -5.02
CA ASP A 121 -13.83 -12.53 -5.70
C ASP A 121 -12.55 -13.27 -6.11
N GLN A 122 -11.52 -12.54 -6.54
CA GLN A 122 -10.22 -13.10 -6.90
C GLN A 122 -9.51 -13.72 -5.70
N VAL A 123 -9.46 -13.03 -4.55
CA VAL A 123 -8.85 -13.58 -3.34
C VAL A 123 -9.58 -14.83 -2.86
N LYS A 124 -10.92 -14.84 -2.89
CA LYS A 124 -11.71 -16.04 -2.62
C LYS A 124 -11.38 -17.20 -3.58
N ALA A 125 -11.16 -16.89 -4.86
CA ALA A 125 -10.74 -17.90 -5.83
C ALA A 125 -9.35 -18.44 -5.56
N LEU A 126 -8.39 -17.58 -5.18
CA LEU A 126 -7.04 -17.99 -4.80
C LEU A 126 -7.03 -18.85 -3.53
N HIS A 127 -7.87 -18.54 -2.54
CA HIS A 127 -8.05 -19.40 -1.36
C HIS A 127 -8.56 -20.81 -1.76
N ARG A 128 -9.60 -20.88 -2.57
CA ARG A 128 -10.13 -22.19 -3.04
C ARG A 128 -9.11 -22.98 -3.86
N ALA A 129 -8.19 -22.30 -4.52
CA ALA A 129 -7.12 -22.91 -5.31
C ALA A 129 -5.88 -23.29 -4.47
N GLY A 130 -5.87 -23.04 -3.16
CA GLY A 130 -4.72 -23.32 -2.28
C GLY A 130 -3.49 -22.45 -2.60
N ARG A 131 -3.71 -21.25 -3.17
CA ARG A 131 -2.64 -20.32 -3.59
C ARG A 131 -2.39 -19.19 -2.61
N MET A 132 -3.03 -19.21 -1.45
CA MET A 132 -2.77 -18.24 -0.40
C MET A 132 -1.65 -18.73 0.52
N PHE A 133 -0.89 -17.81 1.05
CA PHE A 133 0.18 -18.08 2.01
C PHE A 133 -0.35 -17.90 3.42
N GLU A 134 -0.32 -18.96 4.24
CA GLU A 134 -0.96 -18.96 5.56
C GLU A 134 -0.05 -18.41 6.67
N GLU A 135 1.29 -18.52 6.49
CA GLU A 135 2.27 -18.11 7.51
C GLU A 135 2.55 -16.60 7.48
N ARG A 136 1.45 -15.81 7.47
CA ARG A 136 1.45 -14.36 7.56
C ARG A 136 0.27 -13.85 8.36
N ASP A 137 0.40 -12.65 8.89
CA ASP A 137 -0.70 -11.92 9.52
C ASP A 137 -0.91 -10.59 8.79
N HIS A 138 -2.16 -10.27 8.48
CA HIS A 138 -2.53 -8.92 8.10
C HIS A 138 -2.45 -8.01 9.33
N VAL A 139 -1.68 -6.94 9.24
CA VAL A 139 -1.50 -5.96 10.32
C VAL A 139 -2.48 -4.81 10.15
N HIS A 140 -2.50 -4.23 8.95
CA HIS A 140 -3.47 -3.20 8.58
C HIS A 140 -3.74 -3.32 7.07
N THR A 141 -4.98 -3.58 6.71
CA THR A 141 -5.41 -3.66 5.31
C THR A 141 -6.70 -2.89 5.14
N LEU A 142 -6.64 -1.83 4.34
CA LEU A 142 -7.78 -0.97 4.09
C LEU A 142 -7.69 -0.38 2.68
N LEU A 143 -8.85 0.01 2.18
CA LEU A 143 -8.98 0.78 0.95
C LEU A 143 -8.99 2.27 1.31
N TYR A 144 -8.42 3.09 0.42
CA TYR A 144 -8.37 4.53 0.60
C TYR A 144 -8.79 5.22 -0.69
N ARG A 145 -9.61 6.27 -0.58
CA ARG A 145 -9.93 7.18 -1.68
C ARG A 145 -8.84 8.23 -1.79
N TYR A 146 -8.32 8.44 -2.98
CA TYR A 146 -7.43 9.58 -3.25
C TYR A 146 -8.15 10.89 -2.89
N ALA A 147 -7.47 11.75 -2.15
CA ALA A 147 -8.01 13.02 -1.72
C ALA A 147 -7.31 14.20 -2.41
N TRP A 148 -6.00 14.27 -2.29
CA TRP A 148 -5.17 15.32 -2.88
C TRP A 148 -3.69 14.91 -2.88
N GLU A 149 -2.88 15.70 -3.59
CA GLU A 149 -1.43 15.57 -3.57
C GLU A 149 -0.75 16.93 -3.44
N ARG A 150 0.50 16.92 -2.98
CA ARG A 150 1.39 18.07 -2.98
C ARG A 150 2.80 17.65 -3.32
N SER A 151 3.29 18.11 -4.47
CA SER A 151 4.70 17.98 -4.84
C SER A 151 5.52 19.13 -4.25
N ARG A 152 6.79 18.85 -3.96
CA ARG A 152 7.77 19.87 -3.56
C ARG A 152 7.98 20.92 -4.65
N GLU A 153 8.09 20.47 -5.89
CA GLU A 153 8.26 21.31 -7.06
C GLU A 153 6.90 21.64 -7.69
N ALA A 154 6.75 22.83 -8.27
CA ALA A 154 5.49 23.25 -8.88
C ALA A 154 5.08 22.39 -10.08
N ASP A 155 6.05 21.88 -10.85
CA ASP A 155 5.87 20.91 -11.94
C ASP A 155 6.53 19.60 -11.55
N GLY A 156 6.13 19.06 -10.39
CA GLY A 156 6.72 17.90 -9.77
C GLY A 156 6.06 16.58 -10.19
N LEU A 157 6.50 15.51 -9.53
CA LEU A 157 5.99 14.16 -9.76
C LEU A 157 4.49 14.08 -9.40
N PRO A 158 3.59 13.70 -10.33
CA PRO A 158 2.20 13.47 -10.03
C PRO A 158 1.99 12.11 -9.32
N ALA A 159 0.89 11.98 -8.57
CA ALA A 159 0.56 10.76 -7.82
C ALA A 159 0.51 9.51 -8.71
N GLU A 160 0.02 9.64 -9.93
CA GLU A 160 -0.10 8.53 -10.88
C GLU A 160 1.24 7.83 -11.16
N LEU A 161 2.36 8.56 -11.11
CA LEU A 161 3.70 8.03 -11.35
C LEU A 161 4.47 7.69 -10.07
N ALA A 162 3.90 7.94 -8.89
CA ALA A 162 4.63 7.84 -7.63
C ALA A 162 5.14 6.43 -7.32
N LEU A 163 4.38 5.39 -7.69
CA LEU A 163 4.82 4.01 -7.48
C LEU A 163 5.88 3.55 -8.48
N ASP A 164 5.90 4.10 -9.69
CA ASP A 164 6.92 3.78 -10.72
C ASP A 164 8.23 4.52 -10.46
N HIS A 165 8.13 5.71 -9.86
CA HIS A 165 9.31 6.52 -9.55
C HIS A 165 10.26 5.79 -8.58
N PRO A 166 11.59 5.85 -8.82
CA PRO A 166 12.58 5.19 -7.96
C PRO A 166 12.87 6.00 -6.69
N SER A 167 11.83 6.23 -5.86
CA SER A 167 12.00 6.89 -4.56
C SER A 167 12.90 6.04 -3.66
N ALA A 168 13.79 6.69 -2.89
CA ALA A 168 14.69 6.01 -1.97
C ALA A 168 13.96 5.52 -0.70
N GLY A 169 12.85 6.17 -0.34
CA GLY A 169 12.03 5.81 0.80
C GLY A 169 10.58 6.23 0.68
N LEU A 170 9.77 5.67 1.55
CA LEU A 170 8.37 6.02 1.76
C LEU A 170 8.11 6.14 3.25
N VAL A 171 7.36 7.16 3.67
CA VAL A 171 6.76 7.18 5.02
C VAL A 171 5.25 7.24 4.88
N ALA A 172 4.55 6.28 5.49
CA ALA A 172 3.10 6.32 5.63
C ALA A 172 2.76 7.00 6.97
N VAL A 173 2.10 8.15 6.90
CA VAL A 173 1.71 8.92 8.09
C VAL A 173 0.21 8.87 8.24
N PHE A 174 -0.25 8.45 9.40
CA PHE A 174 -1.65 8.48 9.82
C PHE A 174 -1.85 9.65 10.77
N ALA A 175 -2.80 10.52 10.46
CA ALA A 175 -3.12 11.66 11.31
C ALA A 175 -4.64 11.76 11.52
N ASP A 176 -5.04 12.02 12.76
CA ASP A 176 -6.43 12.33 13.10
C ASP A 176 -6.61 13.85 13.14
N ARG A 177 -7.60 14.38 12.41
CA ARG A 177 -8.00 15.78 12.57
C ARG A 177 -8.62 16.01 13.95
N ALA A 178 -8.50 17.23 14.45
CA ALA A 178 -9.10 17.63 15.72
C ALA A 178 -10.62 17.43 15.69
N GLU A 179 -11.19 17.14 16.84
CA GLU A 179 -12.64 17.00 16.98
C GLU A 179 -13.34 18.32 16.60
N GLY A 180 -14.39 18.21 15.78
CA GLY A 180 -15.15 19.35 15.29
C GLY A 180 -14.51 20.11 14.12
N LEU A 181 -13.25 19.81 13.74
CA LEU A 181 -12.63 20.40 12.56
C LEU A 181 -13.20 19.73 11.30
N ASP A 182 -13.58 20.52 10.31
CA ASP A 182 -14.03 20.03 9.01
C ASP A 182 -12.90 19.36 8.23
N ALA A 183 -13.22 18.27 7.51
CA ALA A 183 -12.22 17.52 6.75
C ALA A 183 -11.62 18.34 5.61
N ALA A 184 -12.42 19.17 4.94
CA ALA A 184 -11.94 20.02 3.85
C ALA A 184 -11.05 21.16 4.39
N GLU A 185 -11.34 21.67 5.58
CA GLU A 185 -10.50 22.67 6.25
C GLU A 185 -9.15 22.08 6.63
N PHE A 186 -9.12 20.88 7.22
CA PHE A 186 -7.88 20.19 7.54
C PHE A 186 -7.04 19.90 6.29
N ALA A 187 -7.68 19.39 5.24
CA ALA A 187 -7.03 19.10 3.96
C ALA A 187 -6.46 20.37 3.29
N ALA A 188 -7.20 21.47 3.30
CA ALA A 188 -6.76 22.76 2.75
C ALA A 188 -5.55 23.28 3.52
N TRP A 189 -5.60 23.26 4.85
CA TRP A 189 -4.46 23.67 5.67
C TRP A 189 -3.22 22.80 5.39
N MET A 190 -3.36 21.49 5.36
CA MET A 190 -2.27 20.57 5.05
C MET A 190 -1.65 20.88 3.68
N ARG A 191 -2.49 20.91 2.64
CA ARG A 191 -2.05 21.01 1.24
C ARG A 191 -1.53 22.40 0.87
N ASP A 192 -2.20 23.46 1.35
CA ASP A 192 -2.01 24.82 0.83
C ASP A 192 -1.19 25.74 1.75
N GLU A 193 -1.03 25.36 3.05
CA GLU A 193 -0.29 26.14 4.04
C GLU A 193 0.90 25.36 4.60
N HIS A 194 0.63 24.21 5.23
CA HIS A 194 1.65 23.45 5.95
C HIS A 194 2.71 22.86 5.02
N LEU A 195 2.32 22.04 4.04
CA LEU A 195 3.27 21.37 3.14
C LEU A 195 4.06 22.34 2.27
N PRO A 196 3.52 23.44 1.73
CA PRO A 196 4.32 24.45 1.04
C PRO A 196 5.42 25.07 1.90
N SER A 197 5.23 25.13 3.20
CA SER A 197 6.23 25.64 4.15
C SER A 197 7.27 24.58 4.54
N LEU A 198 6.89 23.30 4.54
CA LEU A 198 7.74 22.19 5.00
C LEU A 198 8.59 21.58 3.87
N LEU A 199 8.01 21.35 2.69
CA LEU A 199 8.65 20.57 1.63
C LEU A 199 9.92 21.22 1.02
N PRO A 200 10.00 22.56 0.82
CA PRO A 200 11.18 23.16 0.20
C PRO A 200 12.48 22.85 0.96
N GLY A 201 13.48 22.35 0.24
CA GLY A 201 14.79 22.01 0.82
C GLY A 201 14.83 20.71 1.60
N THR A 202 13.73 19.96 1.67
CA THR A 202 13.69 18.62 2.28
C THR A 202 13.76 17.51 1.23
N PRO A 203 14.08 16.27 1.59
CA PRO A 203 14.05 15.14 0.67
C PRO A 203 12.63 14.65 0.34
N ALA A 204 11.57 15.18 0.94
CA ALA A 204 10.19 14.81 0.61
C ALA A 204 9.80 15.41 -0.74
N ARG A 205 9.70 14.56 -1.78
CA ARG A 205 9.38 14.96 -3.15
C ARG A 205 7.90 15.16 -3.39
N LEU A 206 7.10 14.24 -2.87
CA LEU A 206 5.66 14.18 -3.10
C LEU A 206 4.96 13.66 -1.85
N VAL A 207 3.84 14.27 -1.53
CA VAL A 207 2.89 13.78 -0.52
C VAL A 207 1.56 13.49 -1.22
N VAL A 208 1.05 12.27 -1.06
CA VAL A 208 -0.26 11.83 -1.55
C VAL A 208 -1.15 11.57 -0.36
N ALA A 209 -2.29 12.22 -0.28
CA ALA A 209 -3.28 12.05 0.78
C ALA A 209 -4.47 11.21 0.33
N ALA A 210 -4.98 10.40 1.24
CA ALA A 210 -6.10 9.54 0.97
C ALA A 210 -6.96 9.32 2.23
N ASP A 211 -8.26 9.23 2.03
CA ASP A 211 -9.24 9.02 3.08
C ASP A 211 -9.70 7.57 3.13
N PRO A 212 -9.92 6.99 4.32
CA PRO A 212 -10.26 5.58 4.47
C PRO A 212 -11.63 5.26 3.87
N LEU A 213 -11.73 4.10 3.23
CA LEU A 213 -12.97 3.53 2.71
C LEU A 213 -13.28 2.22 3.43
N PRO A 214 -14.55 1.96 3.75
CA PRO A 214 -14.92 0.71 4.41
C PRO A 214 -14.67 -0.49 3.51
N LEU A 215 -14.20 -1.58 4.10
CA LEU A 215 -14.12 -2.87 3.40
C LEU A 215 -15.52 -3.39 3.08
N LEU A 216 -15.63 -4.13 1.97
CA LEU A 216 -16.88 -4.84 1.66
C LEU A 216 -17.23 -5.83 2.77
N ILE A 217 -18.53 -6.02 3.02
CA ILE A 217 -19.02 -6.90 4.10
C ILE A 217 -18.54 -8.35 3.94
N ASP A 218 -18.30 -8.78 2.70
CA ASP A 218 -17.83 -10.10 2.33
C ASP A 218 -16.34 -10.16 1.97
N ALA A 219 -15.55 -9.14 2.38
CA ALA A 219 -14.09 -9.18 2.27
C ALA A 219 -13.53 -10.44 2.94
N PRO A 220 -12.36 -10.95 2.50
CA PRO A 220 -11.75 -12.16 3.04
C PRO A 220 -11.63 -12.13 4.56
N GLY A 221 -11.88 -13.29 5.22
CA GLY A 221 -11.94 -13.37 6.68
C GLY A 221 -10.60 -13.21 7.39
N ASP A 222 -9.48 -13.36 6.68
CA ASP A 222 -8.12 -13.14 7.18
C ASP A 222 -7.70 -11.66 7.17
N VAL A 223 -8.51 -10.79 6.54
CA VAL A 223 -8.28 -9.33 6.57
C VAL A 223 -8.95 -8.74 7.82
N PRO A 224 -8.20 -8.02 8.67
CA PRO A 224 -8.76 -7.35 9.83
C PRO A 224 -9.88 -6.39 9.45
N ARG A 225 -10.95 -6.38 10.24
CA ARG A 225 -12.05 -5.41 10.09
C ARG A 225 -11.66 -4.08 10.74
N THR A 226 -10.69 -3.41 10.14
CA THR A 226 -10.32 -2.07 10.57
C THR A 226 -11.49 -1.13 10.26
N GLU A 227 -11.96 -0.41 11.27
CA GLU A 227 -12.97 0.63 11.08
C GLU A 227 -12.37 1.78 10.30
N ALA A 228 -13.10 2.27 9.31
CA ALA A 228 -12.76 3.49 8.62
C ALA A 228 -13.13 4.68 9.51
N ASP A 229 -12.18 5.19 10.29
CA ASP A 229 -12.36 6.42 11.07
C ASP A 229 -12.34 7.62 10.11
N ASP A 230 -13.44 8.32 10.01
CA ASP A 230 -13.60 9.48 9.12
C ASP A 230 -12.74 10.69 9.51
N ARG A 231 -12.18 10.71 10.73
CA ARG A 231 -11.23 11.71 11.17
C ARG A 231 -9.80 11.40 10.76
N ARG A 232 -9.52 10.14 10.42
CA ARG A 232 -8.16 9.65 10.08
C ARG A 232 -7.87 9.83 8.61
N GLN A 233 -6.79 10.51 8.30
CA GLN A 233 -6.24 10.62 6.96
C GLN A 233 -4.90 9.89 6.88
N LEU A 234 -4.68 9.16 5.77
CA LEU A 234 -3.39 8.60 5.39
C LEU A 234 -2.69 9.58 4.45
N THR A 235 -1.42 9.87 4.73
CA THR A 235 -0.54 10.54 3.77
C THR A 235 0.68 9.67 3.47
N LEU A 236 1.01 9.53 2.18
CA LEU A 236 2.16 8.78 1.67
C LEU A 236 3.23 9.78 1.24
N TRP A 237 4.38 9.76 1.91
CA TRP A 237 5.49 10.68 1.68
C TRP A 237 6.60 9.96 0.92
N PHE A 238 6.77 10.30 -0.35
CA PHE A 238 7.80 9.75 -1.22
C PHE A 238 9.09 10.57 -1.10
N LEU A 239 10.18 9.89 -0.75
CA LEU A 239 11.46 10.51 -0.37
C LEU A 239 12.55 10.26 -1.40
N ASP A 240 13.42 11.27 -1.61
CA ASP A 240 14.64 11.18 -2.42
C ASP A 240 15.83 10.59 -1.66
N SER A 241 15.73 10.48 -0.32
CA SER A 241 16.74 9.85 0.54
C SER A 241 16.13 8.76 1.41
N ALA A 242 16.97 8.00 2.11
CA ALA A 242 16.51 7.01 3.08
C ALA A 242 15.65 7.66 4.17
N PRO A 243 14.59 6.99 4.67
CA PRO A 243 13.72 7.57 5.70
C PRO A 243 14.46 8.02 6.96
N ALA A 244 15.51 7.30 7.36
CA ALA A 244 16.31 7.68 8.54
C ALA A 244 17.01 9.03 8.38
N GLU A 245 17.47 9.37 7.18
CA GLU A 245 18.11 10.66 6.87
C GLU A 245 17.10 11.82 6.82
N ALA A 246 15.86 11.51 6.45
CA ALA A 246 14.77 12.47 6.35
C ALA A 246 13.99 12.66 7.65
N TRP A 247 14.20 11.80 8.67
CA TRP A 247 13.29 11.65 9.80
C TRP A 247 13.05 12.97 10.53
N ASP A 248 14.12 13.63 10.98
CA ASP A 248 13.98 14.86 11.76
C ASP A 248 13.45 16.04 10.95
N THR A 249 13.95 16.18 9.72
CA THR A 249 13.63 17.34 8.85
C THR A 249 12.25 17.24 8.19
N VAL A 250 11.71 16.05 8.08
CA VAL A 250 10.41 15.80 7.46
C VAL A 250 9.39 15.30 8.48
N VAL A 251 9.64 14.14 9.10
CA VAL A 251 8.63 13.44 9.89
C VAL A 251 8.42 14.11 11.25
N SER A 252 9.50 14.34 11.99
CA SER A 252 9.42 15.02 13.30
C SER A 252 8.93 16.46 13.16
N ALA A 253 9.39 17.19 12.13
CA ALA A 253 8.92 18.53 11.85
C ALA A 253 7.44 18.57 11.44
N HIS A 254 6.98 17.61 10.61
CA HIS A 254 5.58 17.46 10.26
C HIS A 254 4.71 17.22 11.50
N ARG A 255 5.09 16.26 12.33
CA ARG A 255 4.38 15.94 13.58
C ARG A 255 4.27 17.17 14.48
N ALA A 256 5.38 17.85 14.75
CA ALA A 256 5.41 19.03 15.60
C ALA A 256 4.47 20.14 15.06
N ALA A 257 4.42 20.32 13.74
CA ALA A 257 3.56 21.31 13.11
C ALA A 257 2.06 20.94 13.22
N VAL A 258 1.71 19.67 12.98
CA VAL A 258 0.31 19.19 13.09
C VAL A 258 -0.18 19.37 14.53
N GLU A 259 0.57 18.88 15.51
CA GLU A 259 0.20 18.96 16.93
C GLU A 259 0.22 20.41 17.43
N GLY A 260 1.23 21.21 17.07
CA GLY A 260 1.34 22.61 17.44
C GLY A 260 0.26 23.53 16.83
N SER A 261 -0.32 23.13 15.69
CA SER A 261 -1.41 23.88 15.06
C SER A 261 -2.75 23.75 15.80
N GLY A 262 -2.90 22.73 16.64
CA GLY A 262 -4.17 22.36 17.26
C GLY A 262 -5.20 21.78 16.28
N LYS A 263 -4.80 21.52 15.00
CA LYS A 263 -5.72 21.02 13.96
C LYS A 263 -5.79 19.50 13.92
N GLY A 264 -4.87 18.78 14.58
CA GLY A 264 -4.84 17.32 14.60
C GLY A 264 -3.72 16.74 15.44
N ARG A 265 -3.60 15.43 15.38
CA ARG A 265 -2.47 14.68 15.94
C ARG A 265 -1.94 13.67 14.93
N VAL A 266 -0.65 13.40 14.93
CA VAL A 266 -0.06 12.28 14.22
C VAL A 266 -0.26 11.02 15.06
N VAL A 267 -0.87 10.00 14.49
CA VAL A 267 -1.18 8.72 15.15
C VAL A 267 -0.03 7.74 14.97
N ALA A 268 0.53 7.71 13.76
CA ALA A 268 1.66 6.86 13.43
C ALA A 268 2.43 7.41 12.23
N ALA A 269 3.73 7.23 12.22
CA ALA A 269 4.59 7.43 11.06
C ALA A 269 5.39 6.15 10.83
N LEU A 270 5.14 5.49 9.69
CA LEU A 270 5.69 4.18 9.36
C LEU A 270 6.66 4.30 8.18
N PRO A 271 7.97 4.20 8.40
CA PRO A 271 8.98 4.27 7.34
C PRO A 271 9.18 2.95 6.64
N PHE A 272 9.44 3.02 5.34
CA PHE A 272 9.70 1.89 4.46
C PHE A 272 10.74 2.25 3.40
N ILE A 273 11.40 1.22 2.87
CA ILE A 273 12.21 1.30 1.65
C ILE A 273 11.61 0.37 0.58
N PRO A 274 11.81 0.64 -0.72
CA PRO A 274 11.34 -0.26 -1.76
C PRO A 274 11.97 -1.64 -1.64
N THR A 275 11.19 -2.71 -1.85
CA THR A 275 11.76 -4.05 -2.05
C THR A 275 12.55 -4.09 -3.35
N ILE A 276 13.48 -5.05 -3.48
CA ILE A 276 14.23 -5.31 -4.71
C ILE A 276 13.64 -6.59 -5.33
N PRO A 277 12.72 -6.50 -6.30
CA PRO A 277 12.05 -7.66 -6.87
C PRO A 277 13.02 -8.68 -7.44
N GLY A 278 12.70 -9.97 -7.26
CA GLY A 278 13.54 -11.08 -7.71
C GLY A 278 14.69 -11.42 -6.77
N THR A 279 14.76 -10.76 -5.60
CA THR A 279 15.77 -11.02 -4.57
C THR A 279 15.11 -11.30 -3.21
N ASP A 280 15.88 -11.92 -2.30
CA ASP A 280 15.48 -12.07 -0.90
C ASP A 280 16.09 -10.97 -0.03
N THR A 281 16.53 -9.87 -0.61
CA THR A 281 17.13 -8.74 0.10
C THR A 281 16.18 -8.21 1.16
N TYR A 282 16.70 -7.98 2.37
CA TYR A 282 16.01 -7.54 3.59
C TYR A 282 15.21 -8.59 4.34
N THR A 283 15.02 -9.81 3.84
CA THR A 283 14.27 -10.87 4.56
C THR A 283 14.93 -11.26 5.89
N ASP A 284 16.23 -11.09 6.01
CA ASP A 284 17.05 -11.35 7.19
C ASP A 284 17.15 -10.15 8.16
N ARG A 285 16.47 -9.02 7.85
CA ARG A 285 16.57 -7.76 8.60
C ARG A 285 15.23 -7.28 9.15
N LEU A 286 14.21 -8.13 9.15
CA LEU A 286 12.86 -7.74 9.56
C LEU A 286 12.73 -7.54 11.07
N TRP A 287 13.52 -8.24 11.85
CA TRP A 287 13.50 -8.16 13.32
C TRP A 287 14.89 -7.93 13.90
N SER A 288 14.94 -7.33 15.09
CA SER A 288 16.18 -7.23 15.86
C SER A 288 16.49 -8.56 16.58
N ALA A 289 17.74 -8.73 16.98
CA ALA A 289 18.14 -9.90 17.77
C ALA A 289 17.45 -9.94 19.16
N ASP A 290 17.02 -8.78 19.64
CA ASP A 290 16.39 -8.63 20.96
C ASP A 290 14.86 -8.78 20.91
N ASP A 291 14.27 -8.91 19.72
CA ASP A 291 12.82 -9.08 19.60
C ASP A 291 12.35 -10.43 20.17
N PRO A 292 11.28 -10.47 20.98
CA PRO A 292 10.75 -11.71 21.55
C PRO A 292 10.48 -12.74 20.44
N GLY A 293 11.14 -13.91 20.52
CA GLY A 293 11.06 -14.99 19.51
C GLY A 293 12.27 -15.07 18.57
N ALA A 294 13.35 -14.31 18.81
CA ALA A 294 14.62 -14.46 18.06
C ALA A 294 15.37 -15.77 18.35
N ALA A 295 14.98 -16.50 19.39
CA ALA A 295 15.57 -17.77 19.79
C ALA A 295 14.52 -18.90 19.67
N SER A 296 14.39 -19.49 18.46
CA SER A 296 13.79 -20.82 18.29
C SER A 296 14.32 -21.48 17.03
#